data_525f364f369ce72980fa18b4d6df02c5
#
_entry.id   525f364f369ce72980fa18b4d6df02c5
#
_cell.length_a   1.000
_cell.length_b   1.000
_cell.length_c   1.000
_cell.angle_alpha   90.00
_cell.angle_beta   90.00
_cell.angle_gamma   90.00
#
_symmetry.space_group_name_H-M   'P 1'
#
loop_
_entity.id
_entity.type
_entity.pdbx_description
1 polymer ?
#
loop_
_entity_poly.entity_id
_entity_poly.type
_entity_poly.pdbx_seq_one_letter_code
_entity_poly.pdbx_strand_id
1 'polypeptide(L)'
;MDLAAPHLFSPVTIGDLTLPNRIAMAPLTRSRAGTERIPKPIMAEYYAQRAAAGLIVSEATTISPQANGWNESPGIYTDEMETAWKQIPAAVHEQGGKIFLQLWH
;
A
#
# COMPACT_ATOMS: atom_id res chain seq x y z
N MET A 1 -16.38 -4.34 -17.00
CA MET A 1 -17.29 -3.49 -16.18
C MET A 1 -18.50 -4.33 -15.77
N ASP A 2 -18.79 -4.39 -14.51
CA ASP A 2 -19.95 -5.10 -13.98
C ASP A 2 -21.16 -4.17 -13.97
N LEU A 3 -22.16 -4.47 -14.78
CA LEU A 3 -23.36 -3.66 -14.90
C LEU A 3 -24.31 -3.78 -13.68
N ALA A 4 -24.10 -4.80 -12.83
CA ALA A 4 -24.88 -4.96 -11.60
C ALA A 4 -24.44 -3.97 -10.50
N ALA A 5 -23.26 -3.35 -10.62
CA ALA A 5 -22.76 -2.38 -9.66
C ALA A 5 -22.14 -1.16 -10.38
N PRO A 6 -22.95 -0.41 -11.13
CA PRO A 6 -22.42 0.66 -11.98
C PRO A 6 -21.81 1.81 -11.20
N HIS A 7 -22.26 2.08 -9.98
CA HIS A 7 -21.69 3.15 -9.15
C HIS A 7 -20.35 2.74 -8.55
N LEU A 8 -20.22 1.51 -8.10
CA LEU A 8 -19.00 0.99 -7.49
C LEU A 8 -17.83 1.03 -8.48
N PHE A 9 -18.08 0.72 -9.74
CA PHE A 9 -17.05 0.67 -10.77
C PHE A 9 -16.95 1.95 -11.60
N SER A 10 -17.61 3.02 -11.19
CA SER A 10 -17.47 4.31 -11.85
C SER A 10 -16.28 5.09 -11.28
N PRO A 11 -15.63 5.92 -12.10
CA PRO A 11 -14.52 6.75 -11.60
C PRO A 11 -14.98 7.73 -10.53
N VAL A 12 -14.05 8.12 -9.66
CA VAL A 12 -14.25 9.15 -8.65
C VAL A 12 -12.97 9.98 -8.53
N THR A 13 -13.13 11.28 -8.33
CA THR A 13 -11.99 12.17 -8.12
C THR A 13 -11.91 12.56 -6.65
N ILE A 14 -10.75 12.38 -6.06
CA ILE A 14 -10.43 12.76 -4.68
C ILE A 14 -9.23 13.70 -4.75
N GLY A 15 -9.46 14.99 -4.49
CA GLY A 15 -8.43 16.01 -4.68
C GLY A 15 -7.97 16.03 -6.13
N ASP A 16 -6.68 15.88 -6.36
CA ASP A 16 -6.09 15.86 -7.69
C ASP A 16 -6.01 14.45 -8.30
N LEU A 17 -6.55 13.46 -7.61
CA LEU A 17 -6.41 12.06 -7.97
C LEU A 17 -7.73 11.51 -8.50
N THR A 18 -7.70 10.99 -9.73
CA THR A 18 -8.86 10.31 -10.31
C THR A 18 -8.68 8.81 -10.20
N LEU A 19 -9.59 8.15 -9.47
CA LEU A 19 -9.58 6.72 -9.26
C LEU A 19 -10.49 6.03 -10.26
N PRO A 20 -10.10 4.85 -10.78
CA PRO A 20 -10.92 4.15 -11.79
C PRO A 20 -12.19 3.52 -11.24
N ASN A 21 -12.26 3.33 -9.93
CA ASN A 21 -13.43 2.76 -9.26
C ASN A 21 -13.46 3.24 -7.81
N ARG A 22 -14.51 2.87 -7.09
CA ARG A 22 -14.76 3.32 -5.71
C ARG A 22 -14.42 2.26 -4.67
N ILE A 23 -13.56 1.32 -5.00
CA ILE A 23 -13.08 0.29 -4.08
C ILE A 23 -11.74 0.76 -3.52
N ALA A 24 -11.67 0.92 -2.20
CA ALA A 24 -10.43 1.24 -1.51
C ALA A 24 -10.00 0.04 -0.67
N MET A 25 -8.74 -0.37 -0.83
CA MET A 25 -8.15 -1.40 0.02
C MET A 25 -7.75 -0.76 1.35
N ALA A 26 -8.37 -1.23 2.42
CA ALA A 26 -8.05 -0.75 3.77
C ALA A 26 -6.66 -1.23 4.20
N PRO A 27 -5.96 -0.47 5.07
CA PRO A 27 -4.66 -0.88 5.59
C PRO A 27 -4.78 -2.11 6.48
N LEU A 28 -3.91 -3.09 6.28
CA LEU A 28 -3.85 -4.31 7.07
C LEU A 28 -2.39 -4.64 7.34
N THR A 29 -2.00 -4.75 8.61
CA THR A 29 -0.66 -5.20 8.99
C THR A 29 -0.49 -6.66 8.59
N ARG A 30 0.49 -6.95 7.73
CA ARG A 30 0.74 -8.31 7.23
C ARG A 30 1.88 -9.01 7.94
N SER A 31 2.71 -8.27 8.66
CA SER A 31 3.86 -8.81 9.41
C SER A 31 4.80 -9.64 8.51
N ARG A 32 5.20 -9.07 7.38
CA ARG A 32 6.05 -9.75 6.40
C ARG A 32 7.39 -9.05 6.15
N ALA A 33 7.69 -7.99 6.92
CA ALA A 33 8.94 -7.25 6.73
C ALA A 33 10.14 -7.87 7.47
N GLY A 34 9.92 -8.92 8.25
CA GLY A 34 10.97 -9.56 9.03
C GLY A 34 11.32 -8.76 10.28
N THR A 35 12.27 -9.27 11.04
CA THR A 35 12.67 -8.63 12.32
C THR A 35 13.39 -7.30 12.08
N GLU A 36 14.01 -7.12 10.92
CA GLU A 36 14.67 -5.87 10.55
C GLU A 36 13.69 -4.80 10.07
N ARG A 37 12.43 -5.17 9.84
CA ARG A 37 11.37 -4.26 9.40
C ARG A 37 11.63 -3.60 8.05
N ILE A 38 12.39 -4.26 7.21
CA ILE A 38 12.71 -3.82 5.86
C ILE A 38 11.73 -4.47 4.89
N PRO A 39 10.99 -3.69 4.08
CA PRO A 39 10.07 -4.27 3.11
C PRO A 39 10.72 -5.32 2.20
N LYS A 40 9.98 -6.38 1.94
CA LYS A 40 10.46 -7.53 1.17
C LYS A 40 9.72 -7.64 -0.17
N PRO A 41 10.31 -8.34 -1.16
CA PRO A 41 9.68 -8.51 -2.47
C PRO A 41 8.28 -9.12 -2.42
N ILE A 42 8.00 -9.99 -1.46
CA ILE A 42 6.67 -10.58 -1.31
C ILE A 42 5.61 -9.52 -1.01
N MET A 43 5.99 -8.42 -0.35
CA MET A 43 5.07 -7.33 -0.07
C MET A 43 4.71 -6.59 -1.37
N ALA A 44 5.68 -6.40 -2.26
CA ALA A 44 5.41 -5.80 -3.57
C ALA A 44 4.45 -6.66 -4.38
N GLU A 45 4.63 -7.97 -4.37
CA GLU A 45 3.74 -8.92 -5.03
C GLU A 45 2.32 -8.84 -4.45
N TYR A 46 2.21 -8.80 -3.13
CA TYR A 46 0.93 -8.72 -2.43
C TYR A 46 0.13 -7.49 -2.87
N TYR A 47 0.77 -6.31 -2.91
CA TYR A 47 0.10 -5.08 -3.32
C TYR A 47 -0.18 -5.05 -4.82
N ALA A 48 0.74 -5.54 -5.63
CA ALA A 48 0.55 -5.61 -7.09
C ALA A 48 -0.66 -6.46 -7.47
N GLN A 49 -0.89 -7.56 -6.75
CA GLN A 49 -2.05 -8.42 -6.97
C GLN A 49 -3.38 -7.72 -6.71
N ARG A 50 -3.36 -6.63 -5.97
CA ARG A 50 -4.55 -5.87 -5.56
C ARG A 50 -4.64 -4.50 -6.23
N ALA A 51 -3.79 -4.26 -7.22
CA ALA A 51 -3.70 -2.97 -7.88
C ALA A 51 -4.94 -2.58 -8.69
N ALA A 52 -5.86 -3.52 -8.94
CA ALA A 52 -7.14 -3.22 -9.60
C ALA A 52 -8.10 -2.44 -8.70
N ALA A 53 -7.88 -2.41 -7.39
CA ALA A 53 -8.62 -1.52 -6.50
C ALA A 53 -8.38 -0.06 -6.91
N GLY A 54 -9.39 0.78 -6.75
CA GLY A 54 -9.26 2.20 -7.08
C GLY A 54 -8.15 2.89 -6.30
N LEU A 55 -7.96 2.50 -5.05
CA LEU A 55 -6.93 3.04 -4.17
C LEU A 55 -6.49 1.97 -3.19
N ILE A 56 -5.19 1.88 -2.95
CA ILE A 56 -4.63 1.06 -1.88
C ILE A 56 -4.09 1.99 -0.80
N VAL A 57 -4.43 1.71 0.47
CA VAL A 57 -3.72 2.30 1.61
C VAL A 57 -2.88 1.19 2.21
N SER A 58 -1.58 1.42 2.31
CA SER A 58 -0.64 0.39 2.79
C SER A 58 -0.84 0.06 4.26
N GLU A 59 -0.27 -1.05 4.67
CA GLU A 59 -0.14 -1.39 6.08
C GLU A 59 0.59 -0.28 6.85
N ALA A 60 0.28 -0.19 8.15
CA ALA A 60 0.92 0.77 9.04
C ALA A 60 2.43 0.62 9.01
N THR A 61 3.12 1.72 8.72
CA THR A 61 4.57 1.75 8.51
C THR A 61 5.17 2.76 9.47
N THR A 62 6.06 2.30 10.33
CA THR A 62 6.54 3.10 11.45
C THR A 62 7.59 4.11 11.02
N ILE A 63 7.55 5.28 11.67
CA ILE A 63 8.42 6.42 11.34
C ILE A 63 9.67 6.49 12.23
N SER A 64 9.77 5.62 13.23
CA SER A 64 10.92 5.56 14.15
C SER A 64 10.91 4.21 14.88
N PRO A 65 12.06 3.80 15.48
CA PRO A 65 12.08 2.60 16.31
C PRO A 65 11.08 2.67 17.47
N GLN A 66 10.86 3.85 18.02
CA GLN A 66 9.91 4.04 19.14
C GLN A 66 8.47 3.75 18.73
N ALA A 67 8.15 3.92 17.45
CA ALA A 67 6.80 3.68 16.94
C ALA A 67 6.47 2.20 16.76
N ASN A 68 7.47 1.30 16.79
CA ASN A 68 7.26 -0.13 16.55
C ASN A 68 6.36 -0.74 17.61
N GLY A 69 5.22 -1.30 17.19
CA GLY A 69 4.25 -1.91 18.10
C GLY A 69 3.75 -3.27 17.64
N TRP A 70 3.90 -3.59 16.37
CA TRP A 70 3.50 -4.88 15.80
C TRP A 70 4.72 -5.67 15.37
N ASN A 71 4.67 -6.97 15.59
CA ASN A 71 5.77 -7.85 15.22
C ASN A 71 5.96 -7.84 13.70
N GLU A 72 7.20 -7.68 13.24
CA GLU A 72 7.60 -7.73 11.84
C GLU A 72 6.82 -6.80 10.89
N SER A 73 6.20 -5.75 11.43
CA SER A 73 5.62 -4.70 10.60
C SER A 73 6.74 -3.84 10.00
N PRO A 74 6.53 -3.26 8.81
CA PRO A 74 7.57 -2.50 8.15
C PRO A 74 7.79 -1.14 8.78
N GLY A 75 9.01 -0.62 8.61
CA GLY A 75 9.37 0.76 8.94
C GLY A 75 9.78 1.53 7.72
N ILE A 76 9.91 2.86 7.88
CA ILE A 76 10.42 3.76 6.85
C ILE A 76 11.29 4.85 7.47
N TYR A 77 12.14 4.47 8.42
CA TYR A 77 12.97 5.42 9.14
C TYR A 77 14.49 5.22 8.92
N THR A 78 14.88 4.36 7.98
CA THR A 78 16.28 4.21 7.55
C THR A 78 16.35 4.30 6.02
N ASP A 79 17.54 4.63 5.51
CA ASP A 79 17.76 4.68 4.05
C ASP A 79 17.47 3.33 3.39
N GLU A 80 17.83 2.25 4.05
CA GLU A 80 17.58 0.89 3.56
C GLU A 80 16.09 0.58 3.49
N MET A 81 15.32 0.97 4.50
CA MET A 81 13.87 0.82 4.51
C MET A 81 13.24 1.64 3.39
N GLU A 82 13.67 2.89 3.20
CA GLU A 82 13.16 3.75 2.14
C GLU A 82 13.42 3.14 0.77
N THR A 83 14.65 2.67 0.54
CA THR A 83 15.02 2.03 -0.73
C THR A 83 14.17 0.79 -0.98
N ALA A 84 13.98 -0.04 0.04
CA ALA A 84 13.15 -1.24 -0.08
C ALA A 84 11.68 -0.90 -0.34
N TRP A 85 11.17 0.16 0.26
CA TRP A 85 9.79 0.59 0.02
C TRP A 85 9.54 0.99 -1.42
N LYS A 86 10.53 1.52 -2.14
CA LYS A 86 10.34 1.99 -3.52
C LYS A 86 9.86 0.89 -4.47
N GLN A 87 10.18 -0.35 -4.21
CA GLN A 87 9.73 -1.47 -5.05
C GLN A 87 8.21 -1.69 -4.99
N ILE A 88 7.58 -1.31 -3.90
CA ILE A 88 6.14 -1.54 -3.70
C ILE A 88 5.29 -0.60 -4.56
N PRO A 89 5.41 0.74 -4.46
CA PRO A 89 4.67 1.60 -5.37
C PRO A 89 5.05 1.36 -6.83
N ALA A 90 6.31 1.03 -7.13
CA ALA A 90 6.70 0.72 -8.50
C ALA A 90 5.89 -0.46 -9.05
N ALA A 91 5.75 -1.54 -8.29
CA ALA A 91 4.98 -2.71 -8.70
C ALA A 91 3.48 -2.40 -8.86
N VAL A 92 2.92 -1.60 -7.95
CA VAL A 92 1.51 -1.18 -8.02
C VAL A 92 1.27 -0.29 -9.24
N HIS A 93 2.15 0.70 -9.46
CA HIS A 93 2.04 1.63 -10.59
C HIS A 93 2.19 0.89 -11.93
N GLU A 94 3.04 -0.11 -12.01
CA GLU A 94 3.21 -0.93 -13.22
C GLU A 94 1.90 -1.61 -13.61
N GLN A 95 1.07 -1.96 -12.64
CA GLN A 95 -0.25 -2.54 -12.87
C GLN A 95 -1.35 -1.47 -13.01
N GLY A 96 -1.00 -0.19 -13.05
CA GLY A 96 -1.95 0.90 -13.19
C GLY A 96 -2.64 1.31 -11.90
N GLY A 97 -2.24 0.78 -10.76
CA GLY A 97 -2.84 1.08 -9.47
C GLY A 97 -2.27 2.32 -8.79
N LYS A 98 -2.89 2.70 -7.70
CA LYS A 98 -2.50 3.83 -6.87
C LYS A 98 -2.40 3.38 -5.43
N ILE A 99 -1.37 3.83 -4.73
CA ILE A 99 -1.10 3.42 -3.35
C ILE A 99 -0.62 4.61 -2.52
N PHE A 100 -1.15 4.72 -1.32
CA PHE A 100 -0.70 5.67 -0.31
C PHE A 100 -0.11 4.90 0.86
N LEU A 101 0.99 5.42 1.39
CA LEU A 101 1.65 4.85 2.55
C LEU A 101 0.99 5.36 3.83
N GLN A 102 0.58 4.45 4.71
CA GLN A 102 0.08 4.83 6.02
C GLN A 102 1.26 4.97 6.99
N LEU A 103 1.60 6.20 7.34
CA LEU A 103 2.60 6.47 8.37
C LEU A 103 1.99 6.28 9.75
N TRP A 104 2.74 5.62 10.63
CA TRP A 104 2.22 5.27 11.94
C TRP A 104 3.23 5.49 13.06
N HIS A 105 2.70 5.85 14.21
CA HIS A 105 3.50 6.03 15.44
C HIS A 105 2.82 5.32 16.62
#